data_bbc797f61d1045541f29c9c27e1c882a
#
_entry.id   bbc797f61d1045541f29c9c27e1c882a
#
_cell.length_a   1.000
_cell.length_b   1.000
_cell.length_c   1.000
_cell.angle_alpha   90.00
_cell.angle_beta   90.00
_cell.angle_gamma   90.00
#
_symmetry.space_group_name_H-M   'P 1'
#
loop_
_entity.id
_entity.type
_entity.pdbx_description
1 polymer ?
#
loop_
_entity_poly.entity_id
_entity_poly.type
_entity_poly.pdbx_seq_one_letter_code
_entity_poly.pdbx_strand_id
1 'polypeptide(L)'
;IADIVLEHPAAEFASVLTGYSLLDSQYKTNAATVFVSLKDFEERADKSMSLEAVIASIQPKLAGIQDAVVIPLNPPPIPGLGMQGGFELWIQDLTGGEPQRLAQAVQQMVAGAKQQPVLAGVNSTFNPASRQLSVKVDREKAETLGAPIADVYGSLQSLFGSLYVSQYNKYGRVWQVVLQAEPDFRNTPEDLRSIFVRGRSGEMVPLDAVTTARFTMGPDLIPRFNGFPAAKINGGAAPGFSSGQAIAAMEELAKGLPEGYGIAWSGQAYEEKQAGGASALVFVFGLIMVFLILAAQYESWSLPGSVITAVPFGVLGALVAVWLRGLENDVYFQIG
;
A
#
# COMPACT_ATOMS: atom_id res chain seq x y z
N ILE A 1 10.39 13.91 -10.29
CA ILE A 1 10.32 12.42 -10.29
C ILE A 1 9.93 11.92 -11.67
N ALA A 2 8.81 12.40 -12.24
CA ALA A 2 8.38 12.00 -13.59
C ALA A 2 9.49 12.20 -14.64
N ASP A 3 10.16 13.35 -14.64
CA ASP A 3 11.25 13.66 -15.56
C ASP A 3 12.41 12.65 -15.44
N ILE A 4 12.80 12.30 -14.18
CA ILE A 4 13.87 11.31 -13.95
C ILE A 4 13.51 9.94 -14.56
N VAL A 5 12.24 9.54 -14.45
CA VAL A 5 11.79 8.25 -14.97
C VAL A 5 11.69 8.28 -16.50
N LEU A 6 11.20 9.39 -17.07
CA LEU A 6 11.06 9.58 -18.53
C LEU A 6 12.41 9.71 -19.26
N GLU A 7 13.52 9.98 -18.55
CA GLU A 7 14.87 9.88 -19.11
C GLU A 7 15.25 8.43 -19.51
N HIS A 8 14.57 7.42 -18.94
CA HIS A 8 14.88 6.03 -19.27
C HIS A 8 14.25 5.65 -20.63
N PRO A 9 15.00 5.06 -21.56
CA PRO A 9 14.52 4.77 -22.93
C PRO A 9 13.34 3.78 -22.99
N ALA A 10 13.15 2.97 -21.95
CA ALA A 10 12.01 2.05 -21.84
C ALA A 10 10.72 2.74 -21.37
N ALA A 11 10.78 3.96 -20.81
CA ALA A 11 9.59 4.68 -20.37
C ALA A 11 8.92 5.38 -21.56
N GLU A 12 7.60 5.27 -21.64
CA GLU A 12 6.81 5.91 -22.70
C GLU A 12 6.14 7.18 -22.19
N PHE A 13 5.38 7.06 -21.10
CA PHE A 13 4.76 8.20 -20.43
C PHE A 13 4.62 7.99 -18.92
N ALA A 14 4.42 9.08 -18.20
CA ALA A 14 4.19 9.07 -16.76
C ALA A 14 2.95 9.91 -16.41
N SER A 15 2.06 9.35 -15.60
CA SER A 15 0.91 10.04 -15.02
C SER A 15 1.13 10.25 -13.54
N VAL A 16 1.00 11.51 -13.08
CA VAL A 16 1.24 11.89 -11.68
C VAL A 16 -0.08 12.22 -10.99
N LEU A 17 -0.38 11.53 -9.91
CA LEU A 17 -1.48 11.83 -9.00
C LEU A 17 -0.89 12.39 -7.70
N THR A 18 -0.95 13.71 -7.54
CA THR A 18 -0.57 14.38 -6.29
C THR A 18 -1.71 14.27 -5.28
N GLY A 19 -1.34 14.13 -4.01
CA GLY A 19 -2.33 14.01 -2.92
C GLY A 19 -2.95 12.62 -2.78
N TYR A 20 -2.39 11.58 -3.42
CA TYR A 20 -2.88 10.21 -3.32
C TYR A 20 -1.74 9.22 -3.08
N SER A 21 -1.91 8.36 -2.08
CA SER A 21 -1.04 7.22 -1.78
C SER A 21 -1.68 5.93 -2.30
N LEU A 22 -1.07 5.32 -3.31
CA LEU A 22 -1.51 4.01 -3.82
C LEU A 22 -1.36 2.92 -2.76
N LEU A 23 -0.24 2.91 -2.02
CA LEU A 23 0.05 1.91 -1.00
C LEU A 23 -0.98 1.89 0.13
N ASP A 24 -1.47 3.08 0.53
CA ASP A 24 -2.48 3.21 1.56
C ASP A 24 -3.91 3.23 0.99
N SER A 25 -4.05 3.38 -0.34
CA SER A 25 -5.33 3.60 -1.05
C SER A 25 -6.11 4.79 -0.48
N GLN A 26 -5.40 5.86 -0.11
CA GLN A 26 -5.96 7.02 0.59
C GLN A 26 -5.43 8.33 0.02
N TYR A 27 -6.26 9.37 0.14
CA TYR A 27 -5.81 10.74 -0.12
C TYR A 27 -4.95 11.23 1.05
N LYS A 28 -3.74 11.68 0.72
CA LYS A 28 -2.74 12.20 1.68
C LYS A 28 -2.07 13.42 1.09
N THR A 29 -2.07 14.53 1.81
CA THR A 29 -1.47 15.80 1.35
C THR A 29 0.05 15.73 1.16
N ASN A 30 0.70 14.76 1.82
CA ASN A 30 2.14 14.52 1.79
C ASN A 30 2.53 13.32 0.92
N ALA A 31 1.66 12.86 0.05
CA ALA A 31 1.92 11.72 -0.83
C ALA A 31 1.60 12.04 -2.29
N ALA A 32 2.24 11.32 -3.20
CA ALA A 32 1.91 11.30 -4.61
C ALA A 32 2.17 9.90 -5.18
N THR A 33 1.43 9.54 -6.21
CA THR A 33 1.63 8.31 -6.97
C THR A 33 1.98 8.67 -8.40
N VAL A 34 3.02 8.05 -8.94
CA VAL A 34 3.42 8.19 -10.34
C VAL A 34 3.23 6.85 -11.03
N PHE A 35 2.32 6.80 -11.98
CA PHE A 35 2.15 5.64 -12.86
C PHE A 35 3.03 5.82 -14.10
N VAL A 36 3.88 4.85 -14.36
CA VAL A 36 4.80 4.86 -15.50
C VAL A 36 4.38 3.75 -16.46
N SER A 37 4.04 4.12 -17.67
CA SER A 37 3.91 3.15 -18.77
C SER A 37 5.26 2.94 -19.42
N LEU A 38 5.60 1.68 -19.57
CA LEU A 38 6.75 1.27 -20.37
C LEU A 38 6.29 1.00 -21.81
N LYS A 39 7.19 1.14 -22.76
CA LYS A 39 6.99 0.77 -24.16
C LYS A 39 6.56 -0.68 -24.30
N ASP A 40 5.98 -1.03 -25.44
CA ASP A 40 5.56 -2.40 -25.73
C ASP A 40 6.74 -3.38 -25.64
N PHE A 41 6.42 -4.66 -25.33
CA PHE A 41 7.43 -5.69 -25.16
C PHE A 41 8.32 -5.90 -26.39
N GLU A 42 7.79 -5.66 -27.59
CA GLU A 42 8.52 -5.76 -28.85
C GLU A 42 9.62 -4.68 -28.97
N GLU A 43 9.36 -3.47 -28.45
CA GLU A 43 10.30 -2.36 -28.48
C GLU A 43 11.33 -2.41 -27.33
N ARG A 44 11.11 -3.24 -26.31
CA ARG A 44 11.99 -3.43 -25.16
C ARG A 44 12.44 -4.87 -24.95
N ALA A 45 12.76 -5.56 -26.05
CA ALA A 45 13.26 -6.93 -26.03
C ALA A 45 14.64 -7.08 -25.36
N ASP A 46 15.40 -5.99 -25.23
CA ASP A 46 16.69 -6.00 -24.53
C ASP A 46 16.48 -6.20 -23.02
N LYS A 47 17.30 -7.04 -22.39
CA LYS A 47 17.28 -7.30 -20.96
C LYS A 47 17.49 -6.05 -20.10
N SER A 48 18.23 -5.06 -20.61
CA SER A 48 18.42 -3.76 -19.93
C SER A 48 17.13 -2.92 -19.84
N MET A 49 16.12 -3.26 -20.65
CA MET A 49 14.80 -2.63 -20.66
C MET A 49 13.74 -3.45 -19.93
N SER A 50 14.14 -4.54 -19.23
CA SER A 50 13.22 -5.27 -18.34
C SER A 50 12.77 -4.37 -17.20
N LEU A 51 11.63 -4.66 -16.59
CA LEU A 51 11.10 -3.88 -15.47
C LEU A 51 12.11 -3.78 -14.32
N GLU A 52 12.73 -4.91 -13.97
CA GLU A 52 13.72 -4.99 -12.90
C GLU A 52 14.96 -4.14 -13.22
N ALA A 53 15.43 -4.17 -14.46
CA ALA A 53 16.57 -3.37 -14.90
C ALA A 53 16.24 -1.87 -14.89
N VAL A 54 15.03 -1.50 -15.31
CA VAL A 54 14.53 -0.11 -15.24
C VAL A 54 14.52 0.36 -13.79
N ILE A 55 13.89 -0.39 -12.87
CA ILE A 55 13.85 -0.06 -11.44
C ILE A 55 15.27 0.09 -10.89
N ALA A 56 16.16 -0.87 -11.15
CA ALA A 56 17.54 -0.83 -10.67
C ALA A 56 18.30 0.41 -11.18
N SER A 57 18.06 0.83 -12.43
CA SER A 57 18.72 1.98 -13.04
C SER A 57 18.26 3.33 -12.48
N ILE A 58 16.95 3.46 -12.17
CA ILE A 58 16.38 4.72 -11.69
C ILE A 58 16.49 4.86 -10.15
N GLN A 59 16.58 3.76 -9.42
CA GLN A 59 16.60 3.75 -7.95
C GLN A 59 17.68 4.64 -7.34
N PRO A 60 18.94 4.69 -7.83
CA PRO A 60 19.95 5.60 -7.29
C PRO A 60 19.59 7.08 -7.49
N LYS A 61 18.99 7.43 -8.63
CA LYS A 61 18.52 8.80 -8.93
C LYS A 61 17.38 9.20 -8.00
N LEU A 62 16.43 8.28 -7.76
CA LEU A 62 15.29 8.49 -6.85
C LEU A 62 15.75 8.60 -5.39
N ALA A 63 16.75 7.82 -4.97
CA ALA A 63 17.33 7.90 -3.64
C ALA A 63 18.06 9.23 -3.35
N GLY A 64 18.47 9.95 -4.41
CA GLY A 64 19.08 11.28 -4.31
C GLY A 64 18.08 12.40 -3.99
N ILE A 65 16.77 12.14 -4.04
CA ILE A 65 15.74 13.13 -3.72
C ILE A 65 15.65 13.26 -2.19
N GLN A 66 15.98 14.44 -1.65
CA GLN A 66 16.01 14.68 -0.20
C GLN A 66 14.64 15.05 0.37
N ASP A 67 13.75 15.62 -0.45
CA ASP A 67 12.44 16.14 -0.02
C ASP A 67 11.35 15.06 0.06
N ALA A 68 11.62 13.85 -0.44
CA ALA A 68 10.65 12.75 -0.44
C ALA A 68 11.31 11.38 -0.42
N VAL A 69 10.64 10.41 0.17
CA VAL A 69 10.97 8.98 0.05
C VAL A 69 10.24 8.44 -1.18
N VAL A 70 10.98 8.07 -2.20
CA VAL A 70 10.43 7.53 -3.44
C VAL A 70 10.66 6.03 -3.51
N ILE A 71 9.58 5.28 -3.61
CA ILE A 71 9.58 3.81 -3.62
C ILE A 71 9.09 3.35 -5.00
N PRO A 72 9.96 2.81 -5.87
CA PRO A 72 9.52 2.17 -7.09
C PRO A 72 8.80 0.86 -6.76
N LEU A 73 7.62 0.66 -7.33
CA LEU A 73 6.78 -0.50 -7.07
C LEU A 73 6.59 -1.31 -8.35
N ASN A 74 6.70 -2.62 -8.24
CA ASN A 74 6.22 -3.53 -9.25
C ASN A 74 4.75 -3.86 -8.95
N PRO A 75 3.83 -3.72 -9.93
CA PRO A 75 2.45 -4.14 -9.73
C PRO A 75 2.35 -5.64 -9.42
N PRO A 76 1.32 -6.09 -8.69
CA PRO A 76 1.14 -7.51 -8.45
C PRO A 76 0.89 -8.26 -9.76
N PRO A 77 1.39 -9.50 -9.90
CA PRO A 77 1.21 -10.29 -11.12
C PRO A 77 -0.28 -10.60 -11.41
N ILE A 78 -1.12 -10.65 -10.38
CA ILE A 78 -2.57 -10.77 -10.52
C ILE A 78 -3.23 -9.49 -10.00
N PRO A 79 -3.91 -8.73 -10.89
CA PRO A 79 -4.65 -7.54 -10.47
C PRO A 79 -5.69 -7.86 -9.39
N GLY A 80 -5.70 -7.06 -8.31
CA GLY A 80 -6.63 -7.22 -7.18
C GLY A 80 -6.08 -8.02 -5.99
N LEU A 81 -4.92 -8.66 -6.13
CA LEU A 81 -4.25 -9.35 -5.02
C LEU A 81 -3.16 -8.49 -4.36
N GLY A 82 -3.53 -7.30 -3.90
CA GLY A 82 -2.61 -6.34 -3.27
C GLY A 82 -2.31 -5.13 -4.15
N MET A 83 -1.50 -4.20 -3.63
CA MET A 83 -1.12 -2.97 -4.32
C MET A 83 0.27 -3.03 -4.95
N GLN A 84 1.08 -4.00 -4.53
CA GLN A 84 2.41 -4.29 -5.09
C GLN A 84 2.66 -5.80 -5.13
N GLY A 85 3.60 -6.23 -5.96
CA GLY A 85 4.11 -7.61 -5.94
C GLY A 85 4.84 -7.89 -4.63
N GLY A 86 4.72 -9.15 -4.15
CA GLY A 86 5.30 -9.59 -2.88
C GLY A 86 4.25 -9.81 -1.80
N PHE A 87 4.61 -9.51 -0.55
CA PHE A 87 3.72 -9.73 0.58
C PHE A 87 3.22 -8.43 1.21
N GLU A 88 2.02 -8.50 1.80
CA GLU A 88 1.43 -7.49 2.68
C GLU A 88 1.17 -8.11 4.05
N LEU A 89 1.88 -7.61 5.07
CA LEU A 89 1.76 -8.03 6.47
C LEU A 89 1.19 -6.88 7.30
N TRP A 90 0.18 -7.15 8.10
CA TRP A 90 -0.37 -6.20 9.06
C TRP A 90 0.11 -6.54 10.47
N ILE A 91 0.70 -5.56 11.15
CA ILE A 91 0.90 -5.62 12.60
C ILE A 91 -0.33 -5.01 13.25
N GLN A 92 -1.03 -5.79 14.06
CA GLN A 92 -2.25 -5.41 14.77
C GLN A 92 -1.94 -5.09 16.22
N ASP A 93 -2.41 -3.95 16.71
CA ASP A 93 -2.41 -3.63 18.13
C ASP A 93 -3.71 -4.15 18.76
N LEU A 94 -3.61 -5.28 19.47
CA LEU A 94 -4.74 -5.94 20.12
C LEU A 94 -5.15 -5.24 21.43
N THR A 95 -4.30 -4.34 21.93
CA THR A 95 -4.51 -3.61 23.19
C THR A 95 -5.17 -2.25 22.99
N GLY A 96 -5.13 -1.71 21.75
CA GLY A 96 -5.64 -0.37 21.44
C GLY A 96 -4.80 0.75 22.03
N GLY A 97 -3.48 0.55 22.10
CA GLY A 97 -2.52 1.50 22.63
C GLY A 97 -2.29 2.73 21.76
N GLU A 98 -1.31 3.53 22.13
CA GLU A 98 -0.94 4.73 21.39
C GLU A 98 -0.26 4.39 20.04
N PRO A 99 -0.54 5.16 18.96
CA PRO A 99 0.06 4.93 17.65
C PRO A 99 1.59 4.89 17.62
N GLN A 100 2.24 5.57 18.55
CA GLN A 100 3.70 5.59 18.70
C GLN A 100 4.27 4.23 19.07
N ARG A 101 3.56 3.46 19.92
CA ARG A 101 3.97 2.10 20.28
C ARG A 101 3.85 1.14 19.08
N LEU A 102 2.76 1.26 18.32
CA LEU A 102 2.60 0.50 17.07
C LEU A 102 3.73 0.83 16.10
N ALA A 103 4.11 2.11 15.97
CA ALA A 103 5.23 2.52 15.12
C ALA A 103 6.57 1.91 15.56
N GLN A 104 6.81 1.80 16.86
CA GLN A 104 8.03 1.13 17.38
C GLN A 104 8.06 -0.35 17.01
N ALA A 105 6.93 -1.06 17.14
CA ALA A 105 6.81 -2.45 16.71
C ALA A 105 7.06 -2.62 15.20
N VAL A 106 6.51 -1.71 14.38
CA VAL A 106 6.75 -1.67 12.93
C VAL A 106 8.23 -1.44 12.62
N GLN A 107 8.86 -0.46 13.27
CA GLN A 107 10.28 -0.15 13.06
C GLN A 107 11.18 -1.33 13.45
N GLN A 108 10.87 -2.00 14.56
CA GLN A 108 11.57 -3.22 14.98
C GLN A 108 11.48 -4.31 13.91
N MET A 109 10.29 -4.59 13.39
CA MET A 109 10.07 -5.56 12.34
C MET A 109 10.81 -5.20 11.05
N VAL A 110 10.70 -3.94 10.59
CA VAL A 110 11.37 -3.47 9.37
C VAL A 110 12.90 -3.51 9.53
N ALA A 111 13.43 -3.14 10.70
CA ALA A 111 14.85 -3.20 10.99
C ALA A 111 15.37 -4.64 11.01
N GLY A 112 14.63 -5.56 11.63
CA GLY A 112 14.94 -6.99 11.62
C GLY A 112 14.88 -7.58 10.21
N ALA A 113 13.88 -7.19 9.42
CA ALA A 113 13.73 -7.67 8.05
C ALA A 113 14.88 -7.23 7.13
N LYS A 114 15.43 -6.04 7.31
CA LYS A 114 16.60 -5.56 6.55
C LYS A 114 17.88 -6.38 6.80
N GLN A 115 17.94 -7.11 7.90
CA GLN A 115 19.07 -7.98 8.23
C GLN A 115 18.90 -9.41 7.65
N GLN A 116 17.73 -9.73 7.11
CA GLN A 116 17.43 -11.04 6.54
C GLN A 116 17.78 -11.07 5.05
N PRO A 117 18.70 -11.94 4.61
CA PRO A 117 19.07 -12.02 3.19
C PRO A 117 17.93 -12.50 2.27
N VAL A 118 16.91 -13.12 2.86
CA VAL A 118 15.74 -13.65 2.16
C VAL A 118 14.76 -12.55 1.78
N LEU A 119 14.83 -11.38 2.45
CA LEU A 119 13.84 -10.31 2.33
C LEU A 119 14.39 -9.12 1.53
N ALA A 120 13.56 -8.55 0.67
CA ALA A 120 13.87 -7.36 -0.10
C ALA A 120 12.72 -6.33 -0.05
N GLY A 121 13.09 -5.05 -0.13
CA GLY A 121 12.12 -3.95 -0.26
C GLY A 121 11.18 -3.78 0.92
N VAL A 122 11.51 -4.30 2.11
CA VAL A 122 10.62 -4.24 3.28
C VAL A 122 10.50 -2.82 3.79
N ASN A 123 9.28 -2.31 3.79
CA ASN A 123 8.96 -0.94 4.20
C ASN A 123 7.55 -0.84 4.79
N SER A 124 7.26 0.29 5.45
CA SER A 124 5.93 0.66 5.93
C SER A 124 5.70 2.14 5.68
N THR A 125 4.49 2.49 5.28
CA THR A 125 4.02 3.88 5.12
C THR A 125 3.40 4.44 6.40
N PHE A 126 3.34 3.65 7.47
CA PHE A 126 2.76 4.07 8.74
C PHE A 126 3.60 5.17 9.40
N ASN A 127 3.01 6.36 9.52
CA ASN A 127 3.66 7.52 10.14
C ASN A 127 2.87 7.99 11.36
N PRO A 128 3.39 7.79 12.58
CA PRO A 128 2.72 8.18 13.83
C PRO A 128 2.87 9.67 14.16
N ALA A 129 3.74 10.38 13.44
CA ALA A 129 4.20 11.72 13.79
C ALA A 129 4.26 12.66 12.58
N SER A 130 3.16 12.76 11.85
CA SER A 130 2.99 13.74 10.78
C SER A 130 2.72 15.12 11.37
N ARG A 131 3.33 16.16 10.76
CA ARG A 131 3.11 17.55 11.18
C ARG A 131 1.68 17.98 10.82
N GLN A 132 0.93 18.42 11.82
CA GLN A 132 -0.47 18.84 11.70
C GLN A 132 -0.64 20.24 12.25
N LEU A 133 -1.58 21.02 11.69
CA LEU A 133 -2.01 22.28 12.24
C LEU A 133 -3.27 22.07 13.09
N SER A 134 -3.14 22.24 14.41
CA SER A 134 -4.26 22.21 15.32
C SER A 134 -4.83 23.61 15.47
N VAL A 135 -6.06 23.82 15.03
CA VAL A 135 -6.78 25.09 15.18
C VAL A 135 -7.85 24.91 16.27
N LYS A 136 -7.66 25.59 17.39
CA LYS A 136 -8.62 25.57 18.51
C LYS A 136 -9.46 26.85 18.50
N VAL A 137 -10.78 26.70 18.49
CA VAL A 137 -11.73 27.81 18.59
C VAL A 137 -11.98 28.12 20.06
N ASP A 138 -11.79 29.38 20.44
CA ASP A 138 -12.17 29.93 21.74
C ASP A 138 -13.66 30.32 21.69
N ARG A 139 -14.51 29.45 22.25
CA ARG A 139 -15.97 29.59 22.17
C ARG A 139 -16.48 30.78 22.98
N GLU A 140 -15.91 31.04 24.15
CA GLU A 140 -16.31 32.13 25.01
C GLU A 140 -15.99 33.48 24.35
N LYS A 141 -14.80 33.57 23.76
CA LYS A 141 -14.39 34.75 23.03
C LYS A 141 -15.20 34.98 21.76
N ALA A 142 -15.53 33.91 21.03
CA ALA A 142 -16.39 33.98 19.85
C ALA A 142 -17.79 34.47 20.20
N GLU A 143 -18.40 33.99 21.29
CA GLU A 143 -19.71 34.47 21.76
C GLU A 143 -19.63 35.93 22.23
N THR A 144 -18.60 36.31 22.96
CA THR A 144 -18.41 37.69 23.43
C THR A 144 -18.29 38.69 22.27
N LEU A 145 -17.61 38.29 21.20
CA LEU A 145 -17.46 39.07 19.97
C LEU A 145 -18.66 38.93 19.02
N GLY A 146 -19.68 38.19 19.42
CA GLY A 146 -20.89 37.98 18.62
C GLY A 146 -20.71 37.10 17.39
N ALA A 147 -19.58 36.41 17.24
CA ALA A 147 -19.31 35.49 16.12
C ALA A 147 -19.99 34.14 16.36
N PRO A 148 -20.94 33.70 15.50
CA PRO A 148 -21.60 32.42 15.66
C PRO A 148 -20.60 31.30 15.48
N ILE A 149 -20.55 30.37 16.44
CA ILE A 149 -19.57 29.24 16.42
C ILE A 149 -19.69 28.39 15.14
N ALA A 150 -20.93 28.20 14.67
CA ALA A 150 -21.20 27.47 13.42
C ALA A 150 -20.52 28.14 12.21
N ASP A 151 -20.56 29.48 12.15
CA ASP A 151 -19.99 30.25 11.05
C ASP A 151 -18.46 30.27 11.13
N VAL A 152 -17.89 30.27 12.34
CA VAL A 152 -16.44 30.12 12.55
C VAL A 152 -15.96 28.78 12.00
N TYR A 153 -16.59 27.67 12.38
CA TYR A 153 -16.25 26.35 11.85
C TYR A 153 -16.56 26.21 10.36
N GLY A 154 -17.67 26.76 9.88
CA GLY A 154 -18.04 26.79 8.46
C GLY A 154 -17.01 27.51 7.60
N SER A 155 -16.49 28.64 8.08
CA SER A 155 -15.42 29.40 7.41
C SER A 155 -14.09 28.63 7.39
N LEU A 156 -13.71 28.03 8.52
CA LEU A 156 -12.53 27.17 8.58
C LEU A 156 -12.64 26.00 7.61
N GLN A 157 -13.78 25.33 7.59
CA GLN A 157 -14.03 24.21 6.68
C GLN A 157 -13.99 24.64 5.22
N SER A 158 -14.73 25.69 4.84
CA SER A 158 -14.86 26.10 3.45
C SER A 158 -13.55 26.64 2.87
N LEU A 159 -12.78 27.40 3.66
CA LEU A 159 -11.61 28.09 3.15
C LEU A 159 -10.33 27.30 3.30
N PHE A 160 -10.14 26.52 4.38
CA PHE A 160 -8.94 25.72 4.62
C PHE A 160 -9.16 24.23 4.31
N GLY A 161 -10.33 23.66 4.64
CA GLY A 161 -10.64 22.24 4.47
C GLY A 161 -11.25 21.89 3.12
N SER A 162 -11.65 22.88 2.33
CA SER A 162 -12.50 22.81 1.15
C SER A 162 -13.96 22.41 1.44
N LEU A 163 -14.88 23.01 0.72
CA LEU A 163 -16.33 22.72 0.79
C LEU A 163 -16.82 22.24 -0.57
N TYR A 164 -17.30 21.00 -0.61
CA TYR A 164 -18.05 20.51 -1.75
C TYR A 164 -19.42 21.20 -1.77
N VAL A 165 -19.67 22.02 -2.81
CA VAL A 165 -20.90 22.83 -2.93
C VAL A 165 -21.96 22.08 -3.74
N SER A 166 -21.58 21.59 -4.92
CA SER A 166 -22.47 20.90 -5.86
C SER A 166 -21.69 20.17 -6.95
N GLN A 167 -22.43 19.60 -7.90
CA GLN A 167 -21.87 19.03 -9.12
C GLN A 167 -22.71 19.40 -10.33
N TYR A 168 -22.09 19.39 -11.49
CA TYR A 168 -22.77 19.58 -12.78
C TYR A 168 -22.23 18.61 -13.83
N ASN A 169 -23.11 18.30 -14.81
CA ASN A 169 -22.75 17.44 -15.92
C ASN A 169 -22.34 18.28 -17.12
N LYS A 170 -21.13 18.05 -17.65
CA LYS A 170 -20.62 18.68 -18.87
C LYS A 170 -19.68 17.75 -19.61
N TYR A 171 -19.80 17.70 -20.93
CA TYR A 171 -18.98 16.85 -21.80
C TYR A 171 -19.00 15.36 -21.42
N GLY A 172 -20.17 14.84 -21.01
CA GLY A 172 -20.33 13.44 -20.62
C GLY A 172 -19.64 13.05 -19.29
N ARG A 173 -19.21 14.04 -18.49
CA ARG A 173 -18.57 13.83 -17.18
C ARG A 173 -19.29 14.63 -16.09
N VAL A 174 -19.22 14.11 -14.87
CA VAL A 174 -19.68 14.82 -13.67
C VAL A 174 -18.50 15.64 -13.12
N TRP A 175 -18.72 16.96 -13.00
CA TRP A 175 -17.74 17.89 -12.44
C TRP A 175 -18.20 18.36 -11.07
N GLN A 176 -17.28 18.32 -10.11
CA GLN A 176 -17.53 18.80 -8.76
C GLN A 176 -17.22 20.30 -8.67
N VAL A 177 -18.07 21.03 -7.95
CA VAL A 177 -17.82 22.41 -7.57
C VAL A 177 -17.34 22.43 -6.14
N VAL A 178 -16.07 22.80 -5.95
CA VAL A 178 -15.43 22.87 -4.65
C VAL A 178 -15.00 24.29 -4.37
N LEU A 179 -15.39 24.81 -3.20
CA LEU A 179 -15.00 26.12 -2.71
C LEU A 179 -13.82 25.96 -1.74
N GLN A 180 -12.77 26.78 -1.94
CA GLN A 180 -11.65 26.90 -1.00
C GLN A 180 -10.94 28.25 -1.20
N ALA A 181 -10.16 28.68 -0.23
CA ALA A 181 -9.30 29.87 -0.40
C ALA A 181 -8.21 29.59 -1.46
N GLU A 182 -7.78 30.62 -2.15
CA GLU A 182 -6.61 30.54 -3.00
C GLU A 182 -5.35 30.17 -2.18
N PRO A 183 -4.34 29.51 -2.79
CA PRO A 183 -3.14 29.06 -2.07
C PRO A 183 -2.46 30.15 -1.24
N ASP A 184 -2.38 31.37 -1.77
CA ASP A 184 -1.71 32.50 -1.12
C ASP A 184 -2.38 32.97 0.18
N PHE A 185 -3.64 32.56 0.40
CA PHE A 185 -4.42 32.90 1.61
C PHE A 185 -4.63 31.73 2.55
N ARG A 186 -3.89 30.61 2.36
CA ARG A 186 -3.96 29.42 3.22
C ARG A 186 -2.62 28.68 3.36
N ASN A 187 -1.52 29.38 3.17
CA ASN A 187 -0.17 28.80 3.25
C ASN A 187 0.39 28.76 4.67
N THR A 188 0.00 29.70 5.51
CA THR A 188 0.54 29.86 6.85
C THR A 188 -0.58 29.98 7.90
N PRO A 189 -0.33 29.67 9.19
CA PRO A 189 -1.31 29.88 10.26
C PRO A 189 -1.73 31.33 10.41
N GLU A 190 -0.87 32.27 10.00
CA GLU A 190 -1.10 33.70 10.05
C GLU A 190 -2.19 34.17 9.09
N ASP A 191 -2.48 33.39 8.05
CA ASP A 191 -3.52 33.71 7.05
C ASP A 191 -4.93 33.69 7.66
N LEU A 192 -5.11 33.07 8.85
CA LEU A 192 -6.35 33.14 9.63
C LEU A 192 -6.81 34.57 9.91
N ARG A 193 -5.87 35.54 10.01
CA ARG A 193 -6.19 36.96 10.23
C ARG A 193 -6.87 37.65 9.04
N SER A 194 -6.69 37.11 7.85
CA SER A 194 -7.24 37.65 6.61
C SER A 194 -8.66 37.18 6.35
N ILE A 195 -9.17 36.30 7.19
CA ILE A 195 -10.50 35.70 7.05
C ILE A 195 -11.41 36.21 8.16
N PHE A 196 -12.61 36.60 7.78
CA PHE A 196 -13.55 37.23 8.68
C PHE A 196 -14.88 36.45 8.72
N VAL A 197 -15.46 36.39 9.89
CA VAL A 197 -16.82 35.86 10.13
C VAL A 197 -17.73 37.04 10.50
N ARG A 198 -18.97 37.04 9.96
CA ARG A 198 -19.93 38.06 10.30
C ARG A 198 -20.52 37.79 11.67
N GLY A 199 -20.35 38.73 12.58
CA GLY A 199 -21.00 38.74 13.89
C GLY A 199 -22.53 39.01 13.81
N ARG A 200 -23.23 38.71 14.90
CA ARG A 200 -24.69 38.93 14.99
C ARG A 200 -25.11 40.39 14.84
N SER A 201 -24.26 41.31 15.23
CA SER A 201 -24.42 42.76 15.08
C SER A 201 -24.09 43.29 13.68
N GLY A 202 -23.57 42.39 12.78
CA GLY A 202 -23.15 42.77 11.43
C GLY A 202 -21.65 43.13 11.33
N GLU A 203 -20.93 43.16 12.42
CA GLU A 203 -19.50 43.42 12.47
C GLU A 203 -18.71 42.22 11.91
N MET A 204 -17.54 42.52 11.34
CA MET A 204 -16.64 41.48 10.79
C MET A 204 -15.59 41.12 11.83
N VAL A 205 -15.62 39.90 12.34
CA VAL A 205 -14.70 39.37 13.34
C VAL A 205 -13.62 38.52 12.63
N PRO A 206 -12.33 38.88 12.73
CA PRO A 206 -11.28 38.08 12.12
C PRO A 206 -11.13 36.73 12.83
N LEU A 207 -10.83 35.67 12.09
CA LEU A 207 -10.74 34.32 12.65
C LEU A 207 -9.61 34.18 13.69
N ASP A 208 -8.49 34.87 13.53
CA ASP A 208 -7.39 34.85 14.49
C ASP A 208 -7.78 35.44 15.86
N ALA A 209 -8.78 36.32 15.91
CA ALA A 209 -9.30 36.86 17.17
C ALA A 209 -9.99 35.77 18.03
N VAL A 210 -10.58 34.75 17.41
CA VAL A 210 -11.38 33.70 18.06
C VAL A 210 -10.76 32.31 17.93
N THR A 211 -9.57 32.19 17.34
CA THR A 211 -8.88 30.91 17.16
C THR A 211 -7.43 30.96 17.65
N THR A 212 -6.89 29.81 18.00
CA THR A 212 -5.46 29.64 18.25
C THR A 212 -4.95 28.50 17.40
N ALA A 213 -4.02 28.79 16.50
CA ALA A 213 -3.38 27.82 15.65
C ALA A 213 -2.00 27.45 16.18
N ARG A 214 -1.70 26.16 16.23
CA ARG A 214 -0.38 25.65 16.62
C ARG A 214 -0.04 24.38 15.86
N PHE A 215 1.23 24.20 15.53
CA PHE A 215 1.70 22.92 15.00
C PHE A 215 1.73 21.87 16.09
N THR A 216 1.28 20.68 15.72
CA THR A 216 1.31 19.48 16.56
C THR A 216 1.80 18.31 15.72
N MET A 217 2.15 17.22 16.38
CA MET A 217 2.50 15.97 15.72
C MET A 217 1.42 14.93 16.02
N GLY A 218 0.99 14.22 15.01
CA GLY A 218 -0.01 13.18 15.14
C GLY A 218 0.04 12.20 13.96
N PRO A 219 -0.62 11.04 14.06
CA PRO A 219 -0.69 10.11 12.95
C PRO A 219 -1.47 10.74 11.79
N ASP A 220 -0.96 10.61 10.58
CA ASP A 220 -1.64 11.05 9.36
C ASP A 220 -2.81 10.13 9.00
N LEU A 221 -2.69 8.85 9.33
CA LEU A 221 -3.69 7.83 9.14
C LEU A 221 -3.60 6.79 10.27
N ILE A 222 -4.75 6.36 10.78
CA ILE A 222 -4.86 5.24 11.74
C ILE A 222 -5.63 4.12 11.06
N PRO A 223 -4.96 3.26 10.29
CA PRO A 223 -5.63 2.15 9.64
C PRO A 223 -6.08 1.12 10.67
N ARG A 224 -7.12 0.38 10.33
CA ARG A 224 -7.59 -0.76 11.09
C ARG A 224 -7.65 -1.99 10.19
N PHE A 225 -7.22 -3.11 10.73
CA PHE A 225 -7.33 -4.40 10.08
C PHE A 225 -7.99 -5.40 11.02
N ASN A 226 -9.04 -6.07 10.58
CA ASN A 226 -9.88 -6.95 11.42
C ASN A 226 -10.40 -6.25 12.71
N GLY A 227 -10.69 -4.95 12.62
CA GLY A 227 -11.20 -4.14 13.75
C GLY A 227 -10.14 -3.58 14.69
N PHE A 228 -8.89 -4.04 14.64
CA PHE A 228 -7.79 -3.56 15.46
C PHE A 228 -7.01 -2.42 14.77
N PRO A 229 -6.51 -1.41 15.53
CA PRO A 229 -5.50 -0.50 14.99
C PRO A 229 -4.33 -1.31 14.44
N ALA A 230 -3.90 -1.00 13.23
CA ALA A 230 -2.91 -1.81 12.56
C ALA A 230 -2.00 -0.97 11.66
N ALA A 231 -0.82 -1.48 11.37
CA ALA A 231 0.10 -0.88 10.42
C ALA A 231 0.54 -1.92 9.39
N LYS A 232 0.55 -1.53 8.12
CA LYS A 232 0.94 -2.40 7.02
C LYS A 232 2.44 -2.35 6.78
N ILE A 233 3.05 -3.51 6.62
CA ILE A 233 4.40 -3.71 6.14
C ILE A 233 4.32 -4.39 4.78
N ASN A 234 4.95 -3.80 3.79
CA ASN A 234 5.09 -4.35 2.46
C ASN A 234 6.51 -4.83 2.25
N GLY A 235 6.68 -5.84 1.40
CA GLY A 235 7.99 -6.37 1.04
C GLY A 235 7.88 -7.56 0.10
N GLY A 236 9.00 -8.16 -0.23
CA GLY A 236 9.05 -9.35 -1.08
C GLY A 236 10.23 -10.24 -0.76
N ALA A 237 10.32 -11.36 -1.47
CA ALA A 237 11.51 -12.19 -1.46
C ALA A 237 12.67 -11.48 -2.16
N ALA A 238 13.87 -11.67 -1.65
CA ALA A 238 15.09 -11.27 -2.35
C ALA A 238 15.31 -12.19 -3.58
N PRO A 239 16.03 -11.72 -4.61
CA PRO A 239 16.35 -12.56 -5.76
C PRO A 239 16.94 -13.92 -5.37
N GLY A 240 16.38 -14.99 -5.92
CA GLY A 240 16.78 -16.37 -5.62
C GLY A 240 16.08 -17.01 -4.41
N PHE A 241 15.15 -16.31 -3.80
CA PHE A 241 14.33 -16.83 -2.69
C PHE A 241 12.85 -16.81 -3.05
N SER A 242 12.10 -17.82 -2.59
CA SER A 242 10.66 -17.92 -2.85
C SER A 242 9.84 -17.05 -1.92
N SER A 243 8.59 -16.74 -2.33
CA SER A 243 7.60 -16.04 -1.52
C SER A 243 7.34 -16.73 -0.18
N GLY A 244 7.24 -18.08 -0.18
CA GLY A 244 7.06 -18.86 1.04
C GLY A 244 8.22 -18.71 2.03
N GLN A 245 9.47 -18.60 1.55
CA GLN A 245 10.62 -18.33 2.41
C GLN A 245 10.56 -16.93 3.02
N ALA A 246 10.12 -15.92 2.24
CA ALA A 246 9.94 -14.57 2.74
C ALA A 246 8.84 -14.49 3.80
N ILE A 247 7.71 -15.19 3.58
CA ILE A 247 6.62 -15.29 4.56
C ILE A 247 7.12 -15.92 5.86
N ALA A 248 7.83 -17.05 5.77
CA ALA A 248 8.37 -17.74 6.95
C ALA A 248 9.39 -16.87 7.72
N ALA A 249 10.25 -16.13 7.02
CA ALA A 249 11.19 -15.21 7.66
C ALA A 249 10.49 -14.08 8.41
N MET A 250 9.42 -13.51 7.84
CA MET A 250 8.61 -12.48 8.51
C MET A 250 7.84 -13.04 9.72
N GLU A 251 7.35 -14.27 9.66
CA GLU A 251 6.70 -14.93 10.79
C GLU A 251 7.68 -15.20 11.94
N GLU A 252 8.92 -15.56 11.62
CA GLU A 252 9.96 -15.75 12.64
C GLU A 252 10.31 -14.44 13.33
N LEU A 253 10.44 -13.35 12.58
CA LEU A 253 10.63 -12.01 13.13
C LEU A 253 9.46 -11.57 14.01
N ALA A 254 8.24 -11.93 13.63
CA ALA A 254 7.03 -11.58 14.37
C ALA A 254 6.95 -12.22 15.76
N LYS A 255 7.64 -13.35 16.00
CA LYS A 255 7.74 -13.95 17.34
C LYS A 255 8.47 -13.06 18.34
N GLY A 256 9.28 -12.12 17.84
CA GLY A 256 9.97 -11.11 18.66
C GLY A 256 9.15 -9.86 18.96
N LEU A 257 7.89 -9.78 18.50
CA LEU A 257 7.02 -8.65 18.83
C LEU A 257 6.63 -8.68 20.33
N PRO A 258 6.44 -7.50 20.95
CA PRO A 258 5.96 -7.41 22.32
C PRO A 258 4.58 -8.05 22.49
N GLU A 259 4.24 -8.43 23.72
CA GLU A 259 2.89 -8.90 24.06
C GLU A 259 1.83 -7.85 23.70
N GLY A 260 0.68 -8.33 23.20
CA GLY A 260 -0.42 -7.47 22.76
C GLY A 260 -0.36 -7.07 21.28
N TYR A 261 0.66 -7.51 20.54
CA TYR A 261 0.71 -7.37 19.08
C TYR A 261 0.47 -8.70 18.39
N GLY A 262 -0.32 -8.64 17.32
CA GLY A 262 -0.56 -9.78 16.43
C GLY A 262 -0.12 -9.45 15.01
N ILE A 263 -0.04 -10.48 14.19
CA ILE A 263 0.16 -10.32 12.74
C ILE A 263 -1.00 -10.91 11.96
N ALA A 264 -1.29 -10.30 10.82
CA ALA A 264 -2.25 -10.83 9.85
C ALA A 264 -1.73 -10.60 8.43
N TRP A 265 -1.98 -11.55 7.57
CA TRP A 265 -1.59 -11.48 6.16
C TRP A 265 -2.75 -10.92 5.32
N SER A 266 -2.43 -10.22 4.25
CA SER A 266 -3.38 -9.79 3.22
C SER A 266 -2.80 -9.97 1.82
N GLY A 267 -3.64 -9.76 0.80
CA GLY A 267 -3.23 -9.89 -0.59
C GLY A 267 -2.71 -11.27 -0.95
N GLN A 268 -1.70 -11.31 -1.80
CA GLN A 268 -1.13 -12.56 -2.33
C GLN A 268 -0.65 -13.51 -1.23
N ALA A 269 0.01 -13.00 -0.18
CA ALA A 269 0.55 -13.83 0.91
C ALA A 269 -0.56 -14.54 1.71
N TYR A 270 -1.72 -13.91 1.87
CA TYR A 270 -2.89 -14.55 2.49
C TYR A 270 -3.39 -15.72 1.65
N GLU A 271 -3.56 -15.53 0.34
CA GLU A 271 -4.00 -16.59 -0.57
C GLU A 271 -3.00 -17.74 -0.64
N GLU A 272 -1.71 -17.44 -0.67
CA GLU A 272 -0.64 -18.43 -0.67
C GLU A 272 -0.69 -19.31 0.58
N LYS A 273 -0.89 -18.72 1.75
CA LYS A 273 -1.04 -19.48 3.01
C LYS A 273 -2.31 -20.34 3.04
N GLN A 274 -3.39 -19.84 2.50
CA GLN A 274 -4.65 -20.59 2.40
C GLN A 274 -4.51 -21.77 1.42
N ALA A 275 -3.91 -21.55 0.26
CA ALA A 275 -3.73 -22.57 -0.77
C ALA A 275 -2.79 -23.69 -0.31
N GLY A 276 -1.71 -23.37 0.42
CA GLY A 276 -0.69 -24.35 0.84
C GLY A 276 -1.23 -25.47 1.74
N GLY A 277 -2.30 -25.24 2.51
CA GLY A 277 -2.89 -26.26 3.39
C GLY A 277 -3.89 -27.20 2.69
N ALA A 278 -4.62 -26.72 1.67
CA ALA A 278 -5.69 -27.47 1.02
C ALA A 278 -5.21 -28.24 -0.21
N SER A 279 -4.19 -27.74 -0.90
CA SER A 279 -3.75 -28.26 -2.20
C SER A 279 -3.28 -29.71 -2.13
N ALA A 280 -2.51 -30.11 -1.13
CA ALA A 280 -2.01 -31.46 -1.00
C ALA A 280 -3.13 -32.50 -0.88
N LEU A 281 -4.18 -32.19 -0.15
CA LEU A 281 -5.32 -33.07 0.05
C LEU A 281 -6.15 -33.21 -1.22
N VAL A 282 -6.35 -32.10 -1.96
CA VAL A 282 -7.04 -32.10 -3.26
C VAL A 282 -6.25 -32.92 -4.29
N PHE A 283 -4.92 -32.78 -4.34
CA PHE A 283 -4.06 -33.59 -5.22
C PHE A 283 -4.16 -35.09 -4.93
N VAL A 284 -4.10 -35.49 -3.65
CA VAL A 284 -4.24 -36.90 -3.25
C VAL A 284 -5.60 -37.44 -3.66
N PHE A 285 -6.69 -36.68 -3.39
CA PHE A 285 -8.03 -37.08 -3.83
C PHE A 285 -8.15 -37.17 -5.35
N GLY A 286 -7.61 -36.20 -6.08
CA GLY A 286 -7.57 -36.20 -7.53
C GLY A 286 -6.86 -37.45 -8.08
N LEU A 287 -5.69 -37.77 -7.51
CA LEU A 287 -4.94 -38.96 -7.90
C LEU A 287 -5.70 -40.24 -7.64
N ILE A 288 -6.36 -40.37 -6.49
CA ILE A 288 -7.23 -41.53 -6.17
C ILE A 288 -8.40 -41.61 -7.15
N MET A 289 -9.08 -40.50 -7.45
CA MET A 289 -10.18 -40.48 -8.40
C MET A 289 -9.74 -40.89 -9.81
N VAL A 290 -8.63 -40.35 -10.30
CA VAL A 290 -8.05 -40.74 -11.60
C VAL A 290 -7.71 -42.25 -11.61
N PHE A 291 -7.10 -42.74 -10.53
CA PHE A 291 -6.81 -44.17 -10.39
C PHE A 291 -8.07 -45.02 -10.50
N LEU A 292 -9.15 -44.69 -9.78
CA LEU A 292 -10.40 -45.42 -9.77
C LEU A 292 -11.11 -45.38 -11.12
N ILE A 293 -11.11 -44.23 -11.79
CA ILE A 293 -11.69 -44.07 -13.13
C ILE A 293 -10.94 -44.94 -14.14
N LEU A 294 -9.62 -44.90 -14.11
CA LEU A 294 -8.80 -45.76 -14.99
C LEU A 294 -8.98 -47.26 -14.68
N ALA A 295 -9.08 -47.63 -13.39
CA ALA A 295 -9.32 -49.00 -12.98
C ALA A 295 -10.65 -49.52 -13.49
N ALA A 296 -11.70 -48.69 -13.44
CA ALA A 296 -13.01 -49.02 -14.00
C ALA A 296 -12.98 -49.12 -15.54
N GLN A 297 -12.24 -48.24 -16.21
CA GLN A 297 -12.18 -48.19 -17.68
C GLN A 297 -11.35 -49.35 -18.26
N TYR A 298 -10.26 -49.75 -17.58
CA TYR A 298 -9.40 -50.86 -18.04
C TYR A 298 -9.78 -52.21 -17.43
N GLU A 299 -10.77 -52.25 -16.57
CA GLU A 299 -11.18 -53.48 -15.84
C GLU A 299 -10.00 -54.22 -15.18
N SER A 300 -8.98 -53.46 -14.74
CA SER A 300 -7.72 -53.97 -14.20
C SER A 300 -7.14 -53.00 -13.21
N TRP A 301 -6.54 -53.53 -12.13
CA TRP A 301 -5.84 -52.72 -11.12
C TRP A 301 -4.37 -52.42 -11.46
N SER A 302 -3.74 -53.24 -12.33
CA SER A 302 -2.32 -53.13 -12.65
C SER A 302 -2.03 -52.03 -13.66
N LEU A 303 -2.90 -51.85 -14.66
CA LEU A 303 -2.73 -50.83 -15.70
C LEU A 303 -2.79 -49.39 -15.16
N PRO A 304 -3.77 -49.01 -14.35
CA PRO A 304 -3.79 -47.69 -13.70
C PRO A 304 -2.55 -47.42 -12.83
N GLY A 305 -2.07 -48.45 -12.13
CA GLY A 305 -0.81 -48.36 -11.35
C GLY A 305 0.37 -47.96 -12.22
N SER A 306 0.50 -48.55 -13.41
CA SER A 306 1.57 -48.20 -14.36
C SER A 306 1.46 -46.76 -14.88
N VAL A 307 0.23 -46.30 -15.13
CA VAL A 307 -0.01 -44.91 -15.57
C VAL A 307 0.34 -43.91 -14.47
N ILE A 308 -0.07 -44.19 -13.23
CA ILE A 308 0.22 -43.29 -12.10
C ILE A 308 1.71 -43.22 -11.79
N THR A 309 2.47 -44.29 -11.99
CA THR A 309 3.94 -44.26 -11.83
C THR A 309 4.63 -43.31 -12.83
N ALA A 310 3.97 -42.89 -13.90
CA ALA A 310 4.49 -41.89 -14.84
C ALA A 310 4.38 -40.43 -14.28
N VAL A 311 3.41 -40.18 -13.38
CA VAL A 311 3.19 -38.83 -12.82
C VAL A 311 4.42 -38.22 -12.14
N PRO A 312 5.17 -38.93 -11.27
CA PRO A 312 6.40 -38.42 -10.69
C PRO A 312 7.46 -37.99 -11.71
N PHE A 313 7.54 -38.63 -12.88
CA PHE A 313 8.47 -38.22 -13.93
C PHE A 313 8.05 -36.91 -14.59
N GLY A 314 6.74 -36.65 -14.73
CA GLY A 314 6.22 -35.38 -15.20
C GLY A 314 6.57 -34.24 -14.23
N VAL A 315 6.31 -34.46 -12.93
CA VAL A 315 6.69 -33.49 -11.87
C VAL A 315 8.21 -33.24 -11.85
N LEU A 316 9.02 -34.29 -11.95
CA LEU A 316 10.47 -34.16 -12.02
C LEU A 316 10.89 -33.34 -13.25
N GLY A 317 10.28 -33.59 -14.42
CA GLY A 317 10.54 -32.84 -15.64
C GLY A 317 10.22 -31.35 -15.52
N ALA A 318 9.09 -31.03 -14.89
CA ALA A 318 8.69 -29.65 -14.61
C ALA A 318 9.67 -28.95 -13.66
N LEU A 319 10.07 -29.61 -12.56
CA LEU A 319 11.04 -29.08 -11.60
C LEU A 319 12.41 -28.85 -12.26
N VAL A 320 12.89 -29.77 -13.08
CA VAL A 320 14.15 -29.63 -13.82
C VAL A 320 14.06 -28.46 -14.81
N ALA A 321 12.95 -28.29 -15.51
CA ALA A 321 12.75 -27.20 -16.46
C ALA A 321 12.76 -25.83 -15.75
N VAL A 322 12.08 -25.72 -14.61
CA VAL A 322 12.08 -24.49 -13.77
C VAL A 322 13.48 -24.19 -13.25
N TRP A 323 14.19 -25.22 -12.74
CA TRP A 323 15.56 -25.08 -12.27
C TRP A 323 16.54 -24.63 -13.38
N LEU A 324 16.45 -25.24 -14.59
CA LEU A 324 17.28 -24.86 -15.75
C LEU A 324 17.00 -23.42 -16.22
N ARG A 325 15.77 -22.94 -16.05
CA ARG A 325 15.38 -21.57 -16.39
C ARG A 325 15.72 -20.56 -15.30
N GLY A 326 16.18 -21.02 -14.12
CA GLY A 326 16.45 -20.17 -12.96
C GLY A 326 15.19 -19.52 -12.40
N LEU A 327 14.00 -20.13 -12.62
CA LEU A 327 12.75 -19.67 -12.07
C LEU A 327 12.53 -20.24 -10.67
N GLU A 328 11.72 -19.54 -9.88
CA GLU A 328 11.44 -19.95 -8.50
C GLU A 328 10.26 -20.93 -8.44
N ASN A 329 10.28 -21.81 -7.42
CA ASN A 329 9.15 -22.68 -7.12
C ASN A 329 8.13 -21.89 -6.28
N ASP A 330 7.32 -21.10 -6.94
CA ASP A 330 6.26 -20.31 -6.33
C ASP A 330 4.89 -21.01 -6.46
N VAL A 331 3.84 -20.36 -5.91
CA VAL A 331 2.47 -20.88 -5.97
C VAL A 331 1.97 -20.99 -7.42
N TYR A 332 2.41 -20.11 -8.30
CA TYR A 332 2.00 -20.14 -9.72
C TYR A 332 2.53 -21.38 -10.42
N PHE A 333 3.78 -21.75 -10.17
CA PHE A 333 4.37 -23.00 -10.66
C PHE A 333 3.67 -24.23 -10.07
N GLN A 334 3.30 -24.18 -8.76
CA GLN A 334 2.63 -25.30 -8.09
C GLN A 334 1.20 -25.54 -8.57
N ILE A 335 0.51 -24.52 -9.08
CA ILE A 335 -0.86 -24.61 -9.61
C ILE A 335 -0.86 -25.01 -11.09
N GLY A 336 0.13 -24.55 -11.89
CA GLY A 336 0.28 -24.84 -13.31
C GLY A 336 0.84 -26.22 -13.60
#